data_94aba228e3bf2224b75b1156f32a6624
#
_entry.id   94aba228e3bf2224b75b1156f32a6624
#
_cell.length_a   1.000
_cell.length_b   1.000
_cell.length_c   1.000
_cell.angle_alpha   90.00
_cell.angle_beta   90.00
_cell.angle_gamma   90.00
#
_symmetry.space_group_name_H-M   'P 1'
#
loop_
_entity.id
_entity.type
_entity.pdbx_description
1 polymer ?
#
loop_
_entity_poly.entity_id
_entity_poly.type
_entity_poly.pdbx_seq_one_letter_code
_entity_poly.pdbx_strand_id
1 'polypeptide(L)'
;MFSVPDRRRIYLFRHAEAAYLGADGTPTADTRTVPLTALGREQAHAQSAVLSAVSFDRAVCSGLPRTRETAGIILGNRAQPKLEEIAALEEILPGDRHAPAADLAGWLAHVANPWADAAAPDARFMGGERFSDFQARVIPAFQALLADRGWHTLLLVLHGAVNRVLLNYVMNLPWQGAMSIEQDAGCYNIIDVDRQGPVITRFLVRAINVTAYDMAKSAMLLTDMERVAQRLGLQFDTAK
;
A
#
# COMPACT_ATOMS: atom_id res chain seq x y z
N MET A 1 -17.38 -5.17 -35.97
CA MET A 1 -17.37 -3.98 -35.13
C MET A 1 -16.76 -4.39 -33.77
N PHE A 2 -15.66 -3.78 -33.34
CA PHE A 2 -15.09 -4.10 -32.03
C PHE A 2 -15.91 -3.41 -30.96
N SER A 3 -16.44 -4.17 -29.99
CA SER A 3 -17.13 -3.60 -28.83
C SER A 3 -16.10 -3.05 -27.83
N VAL A 4 -16.40 -1.90 -27.22
CA VAL A 4 -15.62 -1.41 -26.07
C VAL A 4 -15.77 -2.43 -24.93
N PRO A 5 -14.67 -2.90 -24.31
CA PRO A 5 -14.77 -3.82 -23.19
C PRO A 5 -15.50 -3.17 -22.00
N ASP A 6 -16.19 -3.98 -21.19
CA ASP A 6 -16.66 -3.56 -19.85
C ASP A 6 -15.43 -3.33 -18.99
N ARG A 7 -14.94 -2.07 -19.01
CA ARG A 7 -13.72 -1.66 -18.31
C ARG A 7 -14.07 -0.94 -17.03
N ARG A 8 -13.50 -1.41 -15.94
CA ARG A 8 -13.59 -0.84 -14.60
C ARG A 8 -12.25 -0.35 -14.16
N ARG A 9 -12.22 0.62 -13.26
CA ARG A 9 -10.98 1.24 -12.79
C ARG A 9 -10.85 1.19 -11.28
N ILE A 10 -9.67 0.78 -10.81
CA ILE A 10 -9.27 0.79 -9.42
C ILE A 10 -8.22 1.87 -9.23
N TYR A 11 -8.46 2.76 -8.28
CA TYR A 11 -7.47 3.65 -7.72
C TYR A 11 -6.98 3.02 -6.41
N LEU A 12 -5.84 2.35 -6.47
CA LEU A 12 -5.24 1.61 -5.36
C LEU A 12 -4.24 2.51 -4.64
N PHE A 13 -4.60 2.96 -3.45
CA PHE A 13 -3.80 3.85 -2.61
C PHE A 13 -3.02 3.09 -1.54
N ARG A 14 -1.81 3.54 -1.26
CA ARG A 14 -1.20 3.38 0.05
C ARG A 14 -1.66 4.54 0.95
N HIS A 15 -1.99 4.27 2.21
CA HIS A 15 -2.26 5.33 3.18
C HIS A 15 -1.10 6.35 3.21
N ALA A 16 -1.40 7.60 3.53
CA ALA A 16 -0.42 8.67 3.66
C ALA A 16 0.48 8.45 4.91
N GLU A 17 1.50 9.27 5.09
CA GLU A 17 2.47 9.10 6.17
C GLU A 17 1.78 8.99 7.53
N ALA A 18 2.19 7.98 8.31
CA ALA A 18 1.61 7.66 9.61
C ALA A 18 2.66 7.70 10.73
N ALA A 19 2.20 7.97 11.95
CA ALA A 19 3.03 8.21 13.12
C ALA A 19 3.56 6.91 13.76
N TYR A 20 4.38 6.15 13.01
CA TYR A 20 4.99 4.91 13.52
C TYR A 20 6.07 5.11 14.58
N LEU A 21 6.56 6.34 14.74
CA LEU A 21 7.53 6.73 15.76
C LEU A 21 6.92 7.83 16.62
N GLY A 22 7.14 7.76 17.93
CA GLY A 22 6.86 8.85 18.85
C GLY A 22 7.74 10.08 18.60
N ALA A 23 7.45 11.18 19.28
CA ALA A 23 8.23 12.41 19.17
C ALA A 23 9.71 12.26 19.64
N ASP A 24 9.97 11.26 20.46
CA ASP A 24 11.29 10.86 20.95
C ASP A 24 12.01 9.85 20.03
N GLY A 25 11.40 9.50 18.88
CA GLY A 25 11.92 8.51 17.94
C GLY A 25 11.66 7.06 18.35
N THR A 26 10.96 6.81 19.46
CA THR A 26 10.63 5.43 19.87
C THR A 26 9.56 4.83 18.96
N PRO A 27 9.67 3.55 18.57
CA PRO A 27 8.64 2.88 17.81
C PRO A 27 7.32 2.79 18.58
N THR A 28 6.20 3.09 17.91
CA THR A 28 4.85 2.93 18.49
C THR A 28 4.61 1.45 18.83
N ALA A 29 4.13 1.17 20.02
CA ALA A 29 3.92 -0.20 20.52
C ALA A 29 2.92 -0.99 19.66
N ASP A 30 1.81 -0.36 19.24
CA ASP A 30 0.79 -0.98 18.38
C ASP A 30 0.67 -0.22 17.06
N THR A 31 1.21 -0.81 15.99
CA THR A 31 1.13 -0.24 14.63
C THR A 31 -0.30 -0.20 14.06
N ARG A 32 -1.25 -0.90 14.67
CA ARG A 32 -2.65 -0.92 14.20
C ARG A 32 -3.38 0.37 14.52
N THR A 33 -2.96 1.10 15.56
CA THR A 33 -3.65 2.28 16.08
C THR A 33 -3.07 3.62 15.62
N VAL A 34 -1.96 3.60 14.85
CA VAL A 34 -1.26 4.82 14.46
C VAL A 34 -2.10 5.71 13.52
N PRO A 35 -2.23 7.03 13.81
CA PRO A 35 -2.90 8.00 12.95
C PRO A 35 -1.95 8.52 11.86
N LEU A 36 -2.47 9.34 10.96
CA LEU A 36 -1.65 10.12 10.04
C LEU A 36 -0.84 11.20 10.79
N THR A 37 0.33 11.52 10.25
CA THR A 37 1.08 12.72 10.66
C THR A 37 0.46 13.99 10.01
N ALA A 38 0.93 15.18 10.40
CA ALA A 38 0.57 16.42 9.70
C ALA A 38 0.97 16.35 8.22
N LEU A 39 2.20 15.89 7.92
CA LEU A 39 2.69 15.67 6.56
C LEU A 39 1.81 14.65 5.81
N GLY A 40 1.39 13.57 6.48
CA GLY A 40 0.48 12.58 5.87
C GLY A 40 -0.85 13.20 5.44
N ARG A 41 -1.42 14.10 6.24
CA ARG A 41 -2.64 14.83 5.86
C ARG A 41 -2.42 15.72 4.63
N GLU A 42 -1.30 16.44 4.58
CA GLU A 42 -0.91 17.26 3.42
C GLU A 42 -0.76 16.40 2.16
N GLN A 43 -0.09 15.23 2.26
CA GLN A 43 0.03 14.26 1.17
C GLN A 43 -1.34 13.80 0.67
N ALA A 44 -2.24 13.43 1.59
CA ALA A 44 -3.59 12.98 1.22
C ALA A 44 -4.42 14.10 0.57
N HIS A 45 -4.30 15.35 1.03
CA HIS A 45 -4.96 16.51 0.43
C HIS A 45 -4.42 16.81 -0.98
N ALA A 46 -3.10 16.70 -1.20
CA ALA A 46 -2.50 16.87 -2.54
C ALA A 46 -3.05 15.83 -3.52
N GLN A 47 -3.20 14.58 -3.11
CA GLN A 47 -3.81 13.53 -3.94
C GLN A 47 -5.29 13.77 -4.17
N SER A 48 -6.04 14.20 -3.15
CA SER A 48 -7.46 14.55 -3.28
C SER A 48 -7.69 15.64 -4.33
N ALA A 49 -6.82 16.64 -4.39
CA ALA A 49 -6.89 17.72 -5.38
C ALA A 49 -6.75 17.19 -6.82
N VAL A 50 -5.78 16.29 -7.07
CA VAL A 50 -5.58 15.65 -8.39
C VAL A 50 -6.78 14.81 -8.80
N LEU A 51 -7.43 14.15 -7.83
CA LEU A 51 -8.57 13.27 -8.09
C LEU A 51 -9.93 13.95 -7.92
N SER A 52 -9.97 15.28 -7.84
CA SER A 52 -11.21 16.05 -7.60
C SER A 52 -12.29 15.78 -8.66
N ALA A 53 -11.91 15.56 -9.91
CA ALA A 53 -12.83 15.25 -11.01
C ALA A 53 -13.20 13.75 -11.10
N VAL A 54 -12.60 12.87 -10.29
CA VAL A 54 -12.89 11.44 -10.32
C VAL A 54 -14.11 11.15 -9.46
N SER A 55 -15.13 10.56 -10.05
CA SER A 55 -16.29 10.04 -9.31
C SER A 55 -16.04 8.59 -8.95
N PHE A 56 -16.00 8.29 -7.65
CA PHE A 56 -15.95 6.93 -7.14
C PHE A 56 -17.39 6.45 -6.88
N ASP A 57 -17.71 5.24 -7.27
CA ASP A 57 -18.98 4.59 -6.98
C ASP A 57 -18.87 3.52 -5.88
N ARG A 58 -17.65 3.14 -5.53
CA ARG A 58 -17.34 2.33 -4.36
C ARG A 58 -16.04 2.77 -3.70
N ALA A 59 -15.97 2.73 -2.36
CA ALA A 59 -14.78 3.04 -1.60
C ALA A 59 -14.55 2.00 -0.49
N VAL A 60 -13.34 1.48 -0.42
CA VAL A 60 -12.95 0.42 0.53
C VAL A 60 -11.62 0.78 1.17
N CYS A 61 -11.48 0.49 2.47
CA CYS A 61 -10.19 0.54 3.18
C CYS A 61 -9.99 -0.72 4.04
N SER A 62 -8.83 -0.86 4.65
CA SER A 62 -8.54 -1.98 5.56
C SER A 62 -9.21 -1.85 6.94
N GLY A 63 -9.71 -0.67 7.30
CA GLY A 63 -10.26 -0.38 8.62
C GLY A 63 -9.26 0.16 9.64
N LEU A 64 -7.96 0.22 9.34
CA LEU A 64 -7.00 0.85 10.25
C LEU A 64 -7.10 2.38 10.21
N PRO A 65 -6.83 3.12 11.32
CA PRO A 65 -7.05 4.56 11.41
C PRO A 65 -6.43 5.35 10.25
N ARG A 66 -5.19 5.07 9.88
CA ARG A 66 -4.48 5.72 8.79
C ARG A 66 -5.12 5.52 7.41
N THR A 67 -5.73 4.36 7.15
CA THR A 67 -6.43 4.09 5.90
C THR A 67 -7.80 4.75 5.85
N ARG A 68 -8.53 4.76 6.99
CA ARG A 68 -9.78 5.51 7.13
C ARG A 68 -9.58 7.00 6.92
N GLU A 69 -8.58 7.59 7.59
CA GLU A 69 -8.30 9.01 7.52
C GLU A 69 -7.86 9.41 6.10
N THR A 70 -6.96 8.64 5.47
CA THR A 70 -6.56 8.88 4.07
C THR A 70 -7.76 8.81 3.12
N ALA A 71 -8.58 7.76 3.23
CA ALA A 71 -9.78 7.60 2.40
C ALA A 71 -10.79 8.73 2.63
N GLY A 72 -11.00 9.15 3.88
CA GLY A 72 -11.88 10.26 4.23
C GLY A 72 -11.44 11.58 3.60
N ILE A 73 -10.14 11.89 3.62
CA ILE A 73 -9.59 13.09 2.96
C ILE A 73 -9.78 13.03 1.44
N ILE A 74 -9.53 11.87 0.81
CA ILE A 74 -9.71 11.71 -0.65
C ILE A 74 -11.18 11.83 -1.05
N LEU A 75 -12.09 11.23 -0.29
CA LEU A 75 -13.53 11.33 -0.53
C LEU A 75 -14.06 12.75 -0.24
N GLY A 76 -13.45 13.46 0.71
CA GLY A 76 -13.89 14.79 1.10
C GLY A 76 -15.34 14.79 1.60
N ASN A 77 -16.10 15.82 1.23
CA ASN A 77 -17.50 15.99 1.65
C ASN A 77 -18.52 15.22 0.77
N ARG A 78 -18.08 14.23 -0.01
CA ARG A 78 -19.00 13.45 -0.85
C ARG A 78 -19.93 12.60 0.03
N ALA A 79 -21.23 12.69 -0.21
CA ALA A 79 -22.22 11.86 0.50
C ALA A 79 -22.14 10.37 0.14
N GLN A 80 -21.60 10.07 -1.03
CA GLN A 80 -21.39 8.71 -1.57
C GLN A 80 -20.08 8.65 -2.34
N PRO A 81 -19.41 7.47 -2.42
CA PRO A 81 -19.79 6.22 -1.75
C PRO A 81 -19.51 6.28 -0.24
N LYS A 82 -20.18 5.43 0.54
CA LYS A 82 -19.80 5.17 1.93
C LYS A 82 -18.52 4.33 1.94
N LEU A 83 -17.64 4.61 2.91
CA LEU A 83 -16.42 3.85 3.08
C LEU A 83 -16.70 2.50 3.73
N GLU A 84 -16.37 1.41 3.04
CA GLU A 84 -16.43 0.04 3.54
C GLU A 84 -15.09 -0.39 4.12
N GLU A 85 -15.10 -1.31 5.09
CA GLU A 85 -13.91 -1.82 5.74
C GLU A 85 -13.76 -3.32 5.52
N ILE A 86 -12.57 -3.76 5.10
CA ILE A 86 -12.24 -5.18 4.89
C ILE A 86 -10.95 -5.50 5.65
N ALA A 87 -11.09 -6.09 6.83
CA ALA A 87 -9.95 -6.41 7.71
C ALA A 87 -8.94 -7.39 7.08
N ALA A 88 -9.37 -8.26 6.17
CA ALA A 88 -8.45 -9.13 5.43
C ALA A 88 -7.43 -8.36 4.57
N LEU A 89 -7.66 -7.06 4.33
CA LEU A 89 -6.75 -6.15 3.60
C LEU A 89 -5.88 -5.29 4.54
N GLU A 90 -5.78 -5.63 5.83
CA GLU A 90 -4.84 -4.98 6.74
C GLU A 90 -3.39 -5.27 6.35
N GLU A 91 -2.48 -4.39 6.80
CA GLU A 91 -1.04 -4.53 6.52
C GLU A 91 -0.48 -5.84 7.10
N ILE A 92 0.60 -6.32 6.49
CA ILE A 92 1.36 -7.45 7.01
C ILE A 92 1.85 -7.15 8.43
N LEU A 93 1.73 -8.11 9.32
CA LEU A 93 2.09 -7.93 10.72
C LEU A 93 3.59 -8.15 10.93
N PRO A 94 4.34 -7.13 11.39
CA PRO A 94 5.73 -7.34 11.79
C PRO A 94 5.78 -8.16 13.08
N GLY A 95 6.89 -8.85 13.30
CA GLY A 95 7.21 -9.49 14.57
C GLY A 95 7.71 -8.50 15.63
N ASP A 96 8.54 -8.99 16.53
CA ASP A 96 9.21 -8.16 17.52
C ASP A 96 10.09 -7.12 16.81
N ARG A 97 9.82 -5.85 17.09
CA ARG A 97 10.51 -4.71 16.46
C ARG A 97 11.73 -4.24 17.25
N HIS A 98 12.08 -4.93 18.33
CA HIS A 98 13.29 -4.66 19.09
C HIS A 98 14.47 -5.33 18.40
N ALA A 99 15.50 -4.51 18.15
CA ALA A 99 16.74 -5.03 17.61
C ALA A 99 17.37 -6.04 18.59
N PRO A 100 17.76 -7.24 18.14
CA PRO A 100 18.54 -8.13 18.99
C PRO A 100 19.88 -7.48 19.32
N ALA A 101 20.23 -7.42 20.61
CA ALA A 101 21.46 -6.80 21.06
C ALA A 101 22.74 -7.44 20.45
N ALA A 102 22.62 -8.69 19.97
CA ALA A 102 23.74 -9.45 19.41
C ALA A 102 24.02 -9.19 17.91
N ASP A 103 23.03 -8.71 17.13
CA ASP A 103 23.16 -8.47 15.68
C ASP A 103 22.28 -7.28 15.21
N LEU A 104 22.61 -6.10 15.68
CA LEU A 104 21.94 -4.86 15.28
C LEU A 104 22.11 -4.58 13.78
N ALA A 105 23.29 -4.81 13.22
CA ALA A 105 23.57 -4.50 11.81
C ALA A 105 22.78 -5.39 10.86
N GLY A 106 22.75 -6.71 11.10
CA GLY A 106 21.96 -7.64 10.31
C GLY A 106 20.46 -7.36 10.43
N TRP A 107 19.97 -7.02 11.62
CA TRP A 107 18.58 -6.64 11.81
C TRP A 107 18.21 -5.36 11.03
N LEU A 108 19.04 -4.31 11.08
CA LEU A 108 18.82 -3.08 10.33
C LEU A 108 18.84 -3.30 8.82
N ALA A 109 19.76 -4.14 8.32
CA ALA A 109 19.80 -4.52 6.92
C ALA A 109 18.53 -5.25 6.49
N HIS A 110 18.01 -6.15 7.35
CA HIS A 110 16.72 -6.82 7.10
C HIS A 110 15.53 -5.85 7.13
N VAL A 111 15.53 -4.86 8.04
CA VAL A 111 14.51 -3.80 8.05
C VAL A 111 14.55 -2.98 6.77
N ALA A 112 15.74 -2.65 6.27
CA ALA A 112 15.89 -1.88 5.04
C ALA A 112 15.35 -2.62 3.79
N ASN A 113 15.45 -3.96 3.78
CA ASN A 113 14.91 -4.79 2.69
C ASN A 113 14.21 -6.05 3.22
N PRO A 114 13.02 -5.92 3.82
CA PRO A 114 12.30 -7.06 4.41
C PRO A 114 11.71 -8.02 3.37
N TRP A 115 11.84 -7.70 2.10
CA TRP A 115 11.31 -8.48 0.97
C TRP A 115 12.33 -9.47 0.40
N ALA A 116 13.60 -9.39 0.79
CA ALA A 116 14.70 -10.15 0.16
C ALA A 116 14.40 -11.65 0.06
N ASP A 117 13.83 -12.23 1.12
CA ASP A 117 13.53 -13.66 1.21
C ASP A 117 12.04 -13.99 1.09
N ALA A 118 11.21 -13.04 0.65
CA ALA A 118 9.74 -13.18 0.65
C ALA A 118 9.23 -14.39 -0.17
N ALA A 119 10.02 -14.89 -1.11
CA ALA A 119 9.69 -16.08 -1.91
C ALA A 119 9.99 -17.42 -1.20
N ALA A 120 10.75 -17.41 -0.10
CA ALA A 120 11.02 -18.64 0.64
C ALA A 120 9.77 -19.13 1.39
N PRO A 121 9.51 -20.46 1.46
CA PRO A 121 8.23 -20.98 1.97
C PRO A 121 7.85 -20.54 3.38
N ASP A 122 8.85 -20.37 4.27
CA ASP A 122 8.64 -20.00 5.67
C ASP A 122 9.05 -18.55 5.98
N ALA A 123 9.33 -17.75 4.94
CA ALA A 123 9.75 -16.38 5.11
C ALA A 123 8.68 -15.56 5.84
N ARG A 124 9.15 -14.70 6.75
CA ARG A 124 8.31 -13.87 7.61
C ARG A 124 8.71 -12.40 7.50
N PHE A 125 7.71 -11.55 7.49
CA PHE A 125 7.95 -10.12 7.53
C PHE A 125 8.49 -9.71 8.91
N MET A 126 9.78 -9.38 8.98
CA MET A 126 10.45 -8.98 10.22
C MET A 126 10.18 -9.95 11.39
N GLY A 127 10.14 -11.26 11.11
CA GLY A 127 9.86 -12.30 12.09
C GLY A 127 8.38 -12.48 12.51
N GLY A 128 7.48 -11.71 11.91
CA GLY A 128 6.05 -11.75 12.21
C GLY A 128 5.24 -12.68 11.30
N GLU A 129 4.25 -12.10 10.61
CA GLU A 129 3.37 -12.83 9.69
C GLU A 129 4.17 -13.47 8.54
N ARG A 130 3.85 -14.71 8.18
CA ARG A 130 4.43 -15.34 6.99
C ARG A 130 3.91 -14.66 5.73
N PHE A 131 4.77 -14.49 4.73
CA PHE A 131 4.35 -13.94 3.44
C PHE A 131 3.30 -14.80 2.75
N SER A 132 3.35 -16.12 2.90
CA SER A 132 2.33 -17.05 2.38
C SER A 132 0.97 -16.86 3.03
N ASP A 133 0.91 -16.70 4.36
CA ASP A 133 -0.33 -16.49 5.10
C ASP A 133 -0.94 -15.12 4.78
N PHE A 134 -0.08 -14.09 4.67
CA PHE A 134 -0.46 -12.76 4.24
C PHE A 134 -1.10 -12.78 2.85
N GLN A 135 -0.46 -13.43 1.88
CA GLN A 135 -1.00 -13.57 0.53
C GLN A 135 -2.32 -14.34 0.53
N ALA A 136 -2.42 -15.42 1.33
CA ALA A 136 -3.61 -16.25 1.42
C ALA A 136 -4.84 -15.52 1.98
N ARG A 137 -4.67 -14.42 2.75
CA ARG A 137 -5.81 -13.60 3.18
C ARG A 137 -6.10 -12.43 2.23
N VAL A 138 -5.06 -11.81 1.66
CA VAL A 138 -5.20 -10.60 0.83
C VAL A 138 -5.80 -10.92 -0.54
N ILE A 139 -5.29 -11.96 -1.23
CA ILE A 139 -5.71 -12.27 -2.61
C ILE A 139 -7.19 -12.67 -2.68
N PRO A 140 -7.73 -13.58 -1.84
CA PRO A 140 -9.16 -13.91 -1.88
C PRO A 140 -10.06 -12.70 -1.57
N ALA A 141 -9.66 -11.80 -0.65
CA ALA A 141 -10.42 -10.58 -0.38
C ALA A 141 -10.47 -9.65 -1.60
N PHE A 142 -9.35 -9.49 -2.31
CA PHE A 142 -9.31 -8.73 -3.56
C PHE A 142 -10.14 -9.40 -4.67
N GLN A 143 -10.05 -10.72 -4.81
CA GLN A 143 -10.85 -11.47 -5.78
C GLN A 143 -12.36 -11.31 -5.51
N ALA A 144 -12.78 -11.27 -4.25
CA ALA A 144 -14.17 -11.00 -3.88
C ALA A 144 -14.62 -9.59 -4.31
N LEU A 145 -13.77 -8.57 -4.15
CA LEU A 145 -14.03 -7.22 -4.68
C LEU A 145 -14.13 -7.21 -6.20
N LEU A 146 -13.27 -7.96 -6.88
CA LEU A 146 -13.31 -8.10 -8.34
C LEU A 146 -14.54 -8.86 -8.82
N ALA A 147 -15.04 -9.82 -8.07
CA ALA A 147 -16.23 -10.59 -8.42
C ALA A 147 -17.52 -9.76 -8.35
N ASP A 148 -17.54 -8.75 -7.45
CA ASP A 148 -18.67 -7.82 -7.38
C ASP A 148 -18.77 -6.96 -8.64
N ARG A 149 -19.98 -6.88 -9.19
CA ARG A 149 -20.29 -6.15 -10.42
C ARG A 149 -20.94 -4.80 -10.17
N GLY A 150 -21.11 -4.42 -8.90
CA GLY A 150 -21.83 -3.21 -8.49
C GLY A 150 -21.03 -1.91 -8.63
N TRP A 151 -19.79 -1.94 -9.15
CA TRP A 151 -18.94 -0.76 -9.25
C TRP A 151 -18.27 -0.66 -10.63
N HIS A 152 -17.91 0.58 -11.05
CA HIS A 152 -17.09 0.88 -12.21
C HIS A 152 -15.78 1.58 -11.83
N THR A 153 -15.82 2.42 -10.80
CA THR A 153 -14.66 3.16 -10.30
C THR A 153 -14.51 2.94 -8.79
N LEU A 154 -13.51 2.15 -8.40
CA LEU A 154 -13.24 1.77 -7.01
C LEU A 154 -12.10 2.59 -6.44
N LEU A 155 -12.33 3.25 -5.30
CA LEU A 155 -11.28 3.74 -4.41
C LEU A 155 -10.90 2.63 -3.43
N LEU A 156 -9.62 2.25 -3.40
CA LEU A 156 -9.11 1.22 -2.51
C LEU A 156 -7.91 1.76 -1.74
N VAL A 157 -8.07 2.05 -0.44
CA VAL A 157 -7.02 2.68 0.38
C VAL A 157 -6.44 1.68 1.37
N LEU A 158 -5.23 1.24 1.10
CA LEU A 158 -4.58 0.12 1.78
C LEU A 158 -3.16 0.48 2.25
N HIS A 159 -2.22 -0.45 2.10
CA HIS A 159 -0.89 -0.44 2.71
C HIS A 159 0.21 -0.79 1.71
N GLY A 160 1.46 -0.55 2.10
CA GLY A 160 2.61 -0.77 1.23
C GLY A 160 2.79 -2.23 0.80
N ALA A 161 2.72 -3.17 1.74
CA ALA A 161 2.85 -4.59 1.43
C ALA A 161 1.64 -5.13 0.67
N VAL A 162 0.43 -4.75 1.08
CA VAL A 162 -0.81 -5.16 0.40
C VAL A 162 -0.78 -4.72 -1.06
N ASN A 163 -0.43 -3.46 -1.33
CA ASN A 163 -0.37 -2.95 -2.70
C ASN A 163 0.63 -3.71 -3.56
N ARG A 164 1.82 -4.05 -3.00
CA ARG A 164 2.83 -4.86 -3.71
C ARG A 164 2.28 -6.24 -4.09
N VAL A 165 1.57 -6.90 -3.17
CA VAL A 165 0.94 -8.21 -3.45
C VAL A 165 -0.14 -8.08 -4.53
N LEU A 166 -1.00 -7.06 -4.45
CA LEU A 166 -2.05 -6.85 -5.45
C LEU A 166 -1.49 -6.49 -6.82
N LEU A 167 -0.45 -5.64 -6.88
CA LEU A 167 0.24 -5.30 -8.13
C LEU A 167 0.92 -6.53 -8.74
N ASN A 168 1.61 -7.36 -7.94
CA ASN A 168 2.16 -8.63 -8.41
C ASN A 168 1.07 -9.56 -8.97
N TYR A 169 -0.05 -9.68 -8.26
CA TYR A 169 -1.17 -10.51 -8.70
C TYR A 169 -1.70 -10.06 -10.07
N VAL A 170 -2.00 -8.76 -10.25
CA VAL A 170 -2.57 -8.26 -11.50
C VAL A 170 -1.58 -8.28 -12.67
N MET A 171 -0.28 -8.17 -12.39
CA MET A 171 0.79 -8.26 -13.38
C MET A 171 1.31 -9.68 -13.62
N ASN A 172 0.77 -10.65 -12.88
CA ASN A 172 1.24 -12.05 -12.91
C ASN A 172 2.75 -12.19 -12.67
N LEU A 173 3.26 -11.46 -11.67
CA LEU A 173 4.67 -11.49 -11.29
C LEU A 173 4.88 -12.45 -10.10
N PRO A 174 6.06 -13.10 -10.04
CA PRO A 174 6.46 -13.85 -8.84
C PRO A 174 6.74 -12.90 -7.67
N TRP A 175 6.91 -13.46 -6.45
CA TRP A 175 7.19 -12.67 -5.24
C TRP A 175 8.36 -11.69 -5.38
N GLN A 176 9.40 -12.07 -6.14
CA GLN A 176 10.55 -11.22 -6.43
C GLN A 176 10.14 -9.87 -7.07
N GLY A 177 9.03 -9.84 -7.79
CA GLY A 177 8.48 -8.59 -8.34
C GLY A 177 8.06 -7.57 -7.27
N ALA A 178 7.67 -8.03 -6.07
CA ALA A 178 7.29 -7.14 -4.96
C ALA A 178 8.44 -6.25 -4.48
N MET A 179 9.69 -6.72 -4.59
CA MET A 179 10.88 -5.94 -4.22
C MET A 179 11.13 -4.76 -5.15
N SER A 180 10.73 -4.89 -6.42
CA SER A 180 10.97 -3.88 -7.45
C SER A 180 9.87 -2.83 -7.56
N ILE A 181 8.80 -2.96 -6.77
CA ILE A 181 7.66 -2.05 -6.79
C ILE A 181 7.68 -1.20 -5.53
N GLU A 182 8.22 0.02 -5.62
CA GLU A 182 8.12 0.95 -4.50
C GLU A 182 6.69 1.47 -4.35
N GLN A 183 6.32 1.73 -3.11
CA GLN A 183 5.04 2.33 -2.73
C GLN A 183 5.31 3.43 -1.70
N ASP A 184 5.41 4.68 -2.14
CA ASP A 184 5.60 5.83 -1.26
C ASP A 184 4.34 6.12 -0.43
N ALA A 185 4.49 6.75 0.72
CA ALA A 185 3.36 7.14 1.55
C ALA A 185 2.38 8.03 0.77
N GLY A 186 1.09 7.70 0.80
CA GLY A 186 0.06 8.44 0.08
C GLY A 186 0.10 8.30 -1.44
N CYS A 187 0.91 7.41 -2.02
CA CYS A 187 0.89 7.15 -3.45
C CYS A 187 -0.40 6.45 -3.89
N TYR A 188 -0.70 6.56 -5.18
CA TYR A 188 -1.72 5.72 -5.81
C TYR A 188 -1.23 5.02 -7.06
N ASN A 189 -1.92 3.93 -7.38
CA ASN A 189 -1.73 3.14 -8.58
C ASN A 189 -3.07 3.10 -9.33
N ILE A 190 -3.05 3.02 -10.66
CA ILE A 190 -4.26 2.90 -11.47
C ILE A 190 -4.26 1.56 -12.19
N ILE A 191 -5.30 0.76 -11.96
CA ILE A 191 -5.49 -0.55 -12.57
C ILE A 191 -6.83 -0.56 -13.28
N ASP A 192 -6.83 -0.82 -14.60
CA ASP A 192 -8.04 -1.10 -15.35
C ASP A 192 -8.28 -2.62 -15.40
N VAL A 193 -9.54 -3.01 -15.27
CA VAL A 193 -10.01 -4.39 -15.28
C VAL A 193 -11.00 -4.56 -16.42
N ASP A 194 -10.62 -5.28 -17.48
CA ASP A 194 -11.50 -5.61 -18.60
C ASP A 194 -12.26 -6.89 -18.30
N ARG A 195 -13.56 -6.89 -18.59
CA ARG A 195 -14.46 -8.00 -18.32
C ARG A 195 -15.28 -8.40 -19.54
N GLN A 196 -15.62 -9.68 -19.56
CA GLN A 196 -16.64 -10.23 -20.46
C GLN A 196 -17.61 -11.04 -19.61
N GLY A 197 -18.75 -10.43 -19.28
CA GLY A 197 -19.68 -11.01 -18.31
C GLY A 197 -19.01 -11.19 -16.93
N PRO A 198 -19.04 -12.38 -16.33
CA PRO A 198 -18.40 -12.64 -15.03
C PRO A 198 -16.87 -12.79 -15.12
N VAL A 199 -16.32 -13.00 -16.32
CA VAL A 199 -14.91 -13.32 -16.52
C VAL A 199 -14.07 -12.05 -16.64
N ILE A 200 -12.99 -11.96 -15.87
CA ILE A 200 -11.94 -10.95 -16.06
C ILE A 200 -11.06 -11.44 -17.21
N THR A 201 -10.95 -10.64 -18.26
CA THR A 201 -10.18 -10.99 -19.46
C THR A 201 -8.80 -10.39 -19.45
N ARG A 202 -8.60 -9.28 -18.73
CA ARG A 202 -7.32 -8.57 -18.69
C ARG A 202 -7.25 -7.58 -17.55
N PHE A 203 -6.05 -7.44 -16.98
CA PHE A 203 -5.66 -6.28 -16.18
C PHE A 203 -4.74 -5.37 -17.00
N LEU A 204 -4.87 -4.05 -16.81
CA LEU A 204 -4.00 -3.04 -17.40
C LEU A 204 -3.53 -2.11 -16.27
N VAL A 205 -2.27 -2.16 -15.93
CA VAL A 205 -1.66 -1.20 -15.00
C VAL A 205 -1.37 0.08 -15.77
N ARG A 206 -2.02 1.18 -15.40
CA ARG A 206 -1.90 2.50 -16.04
C ARG A 206 -0.86 3.39 -15.39
N ALA A 207 -0.71 3.24 -14.08
CA ALA A 207 0.23 4.02 -13.30
C ALA A 207 0.62 3.24 -12.04
N ILE A 208 1.85 3.43 -11.58
CA ILE A 208 2.38 2.84 -10.34
C ILE A 208 3.05 3.95 -9.54
N ASN A 209 2.82 3.96 -8.22
CA ASN A 209 3.52 4.81 -7.26
C ASN A 209 3.47 6.31 -7.58
N VAL A 210 2.31 6.83 -7.97
CA VAL A 210 2.12 8.25 -8.31
C VAL A 210 1.92 9.06 -7.04
N THR A 211 2.72 10.12 -6.88
CA THR A 211 2.63 11.08 -5.77
C THR A 211 2.49 12.49 -6.32
N ALA A 212 1.39 13.19 -5.97
CA ALA A 212 1.16 14.56 -6.43
C ALA A 212 2.12 15.57 -5.75
N TYR A 213 2.62 15.24 -4.58
CA TYR A 213 3.52 16.09 -3.80
C TYR A 213 5.00 16.00 -4.23
N ASP A 214 5.38 14.93 -4.96
CA ASP A 214 6.71 14.78 -5.60
C ASP A 214 6.59 13.87 -6.83
N MET A 215 6.14 14.44 -7.94
CA MET A 215 5.94 13.69 -9.19
C MET A 215 7.26 13.21 -9.81
N ALA A 216 8.34 13.96 -9.63
CA ALA A 216 9.64 13.67 -10.21
C ALA A 216 10.47 12.68 -9.37
N LYS A 217 10.06 12.39 -8.14
CA LYS A 217 10.79 11.55 -7.18
C LYS A 217 12.22 12.04 -6.88
N SER A 218 12.49 13.32 -7.11
CA SER A 218 13.84 13.89 -7.07
C SER A 218 14.49 13.88 -5.69
N ALA A 219 13.65 13.91 -4.63
CA ALA A 219 14.10 13.85 -3.24
C ALA A 219 14.01 12.44 -2.63
N MET A 220 13.57 11.43 -3.39
CA MET A 220 13.27 10.09 -2.89
C MET A 220 14.34 9.09 -3.31
N LEU A 221 15.55 9.25 -2.81
CA LEU A 221 16.67 8.32 -3.07
C LEU A 221 16.56 7.03 -2.25
N LEU A 222 16.03 7.10 -1.04
CA LEU A 222 15.82 5.94 -0.17
C LEU A 222 14.39 5.42 -0.31
N THR A 223 14.25 4.11 -0.33
CA THR A 223 12.94 3.44 -0.19
C THR A 223 12.31 3.75 1.16
N ASP A 224 11.03 3.49 1.31
CA ASP A 224 10.32 3.71 2.57
C ASP A 224 10.94 2.90 3.73
N MET A 225 11.28 1.63 3.47
CA MET A 225 11.88 0.77 4.49
C MET A 225 13.34 1.15 4.81
N GLU A 226 14.11 1.63 3.85
CA GLU A 226 15.44 2.21 4.10
C GLU A 226 15.36 3.46 4.98
N ARG A 227 14.35 4.33 4.75
CA ARG A 227 14.08 5.48 5.64
C ARG A 227 13.72 5.04 7.06
N VAL A 228 12.94 3.96 7.21
CA VAL A 228 12.67 3.37 8.52
C VAL A 228 13.96 2.86 9.17
N ALA A 229 14.77 2.10 8.46
CA ALA A 229 16.04 1.60 8.95
C ALA A 229 17.01 2.74 9.32
N GLN A 230 17.05 3.82 8.52
CA GLN A 230 17.83 5.02 8.81
C GLN A 230 17.41 5.69 10.12
N ARG A 231 16.10 5.84 10.36
CA ARG A 231 15.57 6.39 11.62
C ARG A 231 15.89 5.51 12.84
N LEU A 232 16.09 4.21 12.61
CA LEU A 232 16.48 3.23 13.63
C LEU A 232 18.01 3.13 13.81
N GLY A 233 18.79 3.90 13.03
CA GLY A 233 20.24 4.03 13.20
C GLY A 233 21.11 3.46 12.07
N LEU A 234 20.53 2.88 11.00
CA LEU A 234 21.29 2.49 9.82
C LEU A 234 21.78 3.75 9.09
N GLN A 235 23.08 3.78 8.78
CA GLN A 235 23.67 4.89 8.03
C GLN A 235 23.75 4.55 6.54
N PHE A 236 23.21 5.44 5.70
CA PHE A 236 23.37 5.40 4.26
C PHE A 236 24.33 6.51 3.84
N ASP A 237 25.31 6.18 3.00
CA ASP A 237 26.12 7.20 2.33
C ASP A 237 25.30 7.82 1.19
N THR A 238 24.70 8.98 1.48
CA THR A 238 23.91 9.74 0.50
C THR A 238 24.73 10.80 -0.23
N ALA A 239 26.05 10.84 -0.03
CA ALA A 239 26.97 11.76 -0.69
C ALA A 239 27.33 11.25 -2.11
N LYS A 240 26.39 11.39 -3.06
CA LYS A 240 26.63 11.26 -4.50
C LYS A 240 25.90 12.34 -5.27
#